data_c8083e11ae27aafdb7eb26845132950f
#
_entry.id   c8083e11ae27aafdb7eb26845132950f
#
_cell.length_a   1.000
_cell.length_b   1.000
_cell.length_c   1.000
_cell.angle_alpha   90.00
_cell.angle_beta   90.00
_cell.angle_gamma   90.00
#
_symmetry.space_group_name_H-M   'P 1'
#
loop_
_entity.id
_entity.type
_entity.pdbx_description
1 polymer ?
#
loop_
_entity_poly.entity_id
_entity_poly.type
_entity_poly.pdbx_seq_one_letter_code
_entity_poly.pdbx_strand_id
1 'polypeptide(L)'
;MVAVRSAHLNKAGEFDPQKWIASLGISSQQSCERLTETWAYCLRTTQGHPDAELLLWRGVEMVEILSMLNMDIETLQAALLFPLADADVVTEDVLRESVGQSVVALIH
;
A
#
# COMPACT_ATOMS: atom_id res chain seq x y z
N MET A 1 5.11 -17.48 2.94
CA MET A 1 4.77 -16.61 2.31
C MET A 1 3.34 -16.54 1.93
N VAL A 2 2.83 -17.47 1.36
CA VAL A 2 1.44 -17.50 1.01
C VAL A 2 0.53 -17.47 2.22
N ALA A 3 0.92 -18.12 3.31
CA ALA A 3 0.11 -18.17 4.52
C ALA A 3 -0.17 -16.80 5.12
N VAL A 4 0.79 -15.88 5.01
CA VAL A 4 0.59 -14.52 5.53
C VAL A 4 -0.53 -13.82 4.77
N ARG A 5 -0.51 -13.94 3.44
CA ARG A 5 -1.54 -13.31 2.62
C ARG A 5 -2.89 -13.97 2.80
N SER A 6 -2.90 -15.28 3.04
CA SER A 6 -4.16 -15.98 3.26
C SER A 6 -4.93 -15.45 4.45
N ALA A 7 -4.22 -14.98 5.48
CA ALA A 7 -4.85 -14.45 6.67
C ALA A 7 -5.63 -13.17 6.40
N HIS A 8 -5.39 -12.51 5.27
CA HIS A 8 -6.04 -11.25 4.93
C HIS A 8 -7.15 -11.40 3.89
N LEU A 9 -7.43 -12.64 3.50
CA LEU A 9 -8.49 -12.89 2.52
C LEU A 9 -9.85 -12.86 3.20
N ASN A 10 -10.86 -12.41 2.44
CA ASN A 10 -12.23 -12.47 2.93
C ASN A 10 -12.81 -13.88 2.69
N LYS A 11 -14.10 -14.07 2.98
CA LYS A 11 -14.72 -15.40 2.88
C LYS A 11 -14.70 -15.95 1.46
N ALA A 12 -14.66 -15.07 0.47
CA ALA A 12 -14.63 -15.48 -0.93
C ALA A 12 -13.22 -15.78 -1.43
N GLY A 13 -12.22 -15.64 -0.57
CA GLY A 13 -10.85 -15.88 -0.96
C GLY A 13 -10.18 -14.68 -1.61
N GLU A 14 -10.84 -13.54 -1.59
CA GLU A 14 -10.30 -12.31 -2.17
C GLU A 14 -9.58 -11.50 -1.09
N PHE A 15 -8.59 -10.71 -1.52
CA PHE A 15 -7.88 -9.86 -0.61
C PHE A 15 -8.80 -8.76 -0.06
N ASP A 16 -8.85 -8.67 1.27
CA ASP A 16 -9.68 -7.67 1.96
C ASP A 16 -8.76 -6.62 2.56
N PRO A 17 -8.68 -5.42 1.96
CA PRO A 17 -7.75 -4.40 2.44
C PRO A 17 -8.06 -3.94 3.87
N GLN A 18 -9.34 -3.86 4.26
CA GLN A 18 -9.68 -3.43 5.60
C GLN A 18 -9.21 -4.44 6.64
N LYS A 19 -9.39 -5.72 6.36
CA LYS A 19 -8.95 -6.77 7.25
C LYS A 19 -7.43 -6.79 7.35
N TRP A 20 -6.76 -6.60 6.23
CA TRP A 20 -5.31 -6.53 6.19
C TRP A 20 -4.79 -5.37 7.03
N ILE A 21 -5.34 -4.17 6.82
CA ILE A 21 -4.90 -2.98 7.54
C ILE A 21 -5.15 -3.15 9.05
N ALA A 22 -6.27 -3.77 9.42
CA ALA A 22 -6.56 -4.02 10.82
C ALA A 22 -5.52 -4.94 11.46
N SER A 23 -4.93 -5.83 10.68
CA SER A 23 -3.92 -6.77 11.19
C SER A 23 -2.55 -6.14 11.40
N LEU A 24 -2.33 -4.93 10.91
CA LEU A 24 -1.02 -4.29 10.98
C LEU A 24 -0.72 -3.66 12.34
N GLY A 25 -1.72 -3.56 13.20
CA GLY A 25 -1.51 -3.00 14.54
C GLY A 25 -1.41 -1.49 14.57
N ILE A 26 -1.91 -0.81 13.53
CA ILE A 26 -1.91 0.65 13.49
C ILE A 26 -2.96 1.15 14.47
N SER A 27 -2.52 1.98 15.45
CA SER A 27 -3.40 2.41 16.53
C SER A 27 -4.32 3.57 16.15
N SER A 28 -3.92 4.37 15.16
CA SER A 28 -4.69 5.56 14.77
C SER A 28 -5.69 5.21 13.68
N GLN A 29 -6.96 5.52 13.93
CA GLN A 29 -8.00 5.35 12.93
C GLN A 29 -7.71 6.20 11.69
N GLN A 30 -7.23 7.41 11.90
CA GLN A 30 -6.90 8.30 10.80
C GLN A 30 -5.81 7.73 9.92
N SER A 31 -4.81 7.10 10.54
CA SER A 31 -3.75 6.44 9.76
C SER A 31 -4.27 5.27 8.97
N CYS A 32 -5.19 4.49 9.55
CA CYS A 32 -5.81 3.39 8.83
C CYS A 32 -6.59 3.89 7.61
N GLU A 33 -7.29 5.00 7.76
CA GLU A 33 -8.05 5.58 6.67
C GLU A 33 -7.11 6.06 5.56
N ARG A 34 -6.00 6.69 5.93
CA ARG A 34 -5.01 7.16 4.95
C ARG A 34 -4.44 5.98 4.16
N LEU A 35 -4.13 4.89 4.84
CA LEU A 35 -3.58 3.72 4.15
C LEU A 35 -4.62 3.07 3.25
N THR A 36 -5.89 3.07 3.69
CA THR A 36 -6.98 2.56 2.87
C THR A 36 -7.12 3.38 1.58
N GLU A 37 -7.03 4.69 1.69
CA GLU A 37 -7.12 5.56 0.52
C GLU A 37 -5.94 5.36 -0.41
N THR A 38 -4.74 5.15 0.15
CA THR A 38 -3.56 4.87 -0.64
C THR A 38 -3.71 3.56 -1.40
N TRP A 39 -4.26 2.54 -0.74
CA TRP A 39 -4.52 1.27 -1.40
C TRP A 39 -5.50 1.43 -2.57
N ALA A 40 -6.59 2.19 -2.35
CA ALA A 40 -7.57 2.45 -3.40
C ALA A 40 -6.91 3.15 -4.59
N TYR A 41 -6.02 4.09 -4.32
CA TYR A 41 -5.27 4.78 -5.36
C TYR A 41 -4.41 3.79 -6.16
N CYS A 42 -3.74 2.87 -5.47
CA CYS A 42 -2.92 1.86 -6.13
C CYS A 42 -3.77 0.97 -7.04
N LEU A 43 -4.96 0.58 -6.58
CA LEU A 43 -5.85 -0.22 -7.40
C LEU A 43 -6.26 0.51 -8.68
N ARG A 44 -6.60 1.78 -8.55
CA ARG A 44 -7.04 2.56 -9.70
C ARG A 44 -5.94 2.72 -10.73
N THR A 45 -4.74 3.04 -10.26
CA THR A 45 -3.63 3.35 -11.17
C THR A 45 -3.05 2.12 -11.84
N THR A 46 -3.24 0.94 -11.26
CA THR A 46 -2.70 -0.29 -11.84
C THR A 46 -3.71 -1.02 -12.72
N GLN A 47 -4.94 -0.52 -12.84
CA GLN A 47 -5.95 -1.18 -13.67
C GLN A 47 -5.44 -1.31 -15.10
N GLY A 48 -5.51 -2.53 -15.63
CA GLY A 48 -5.05 -2.80 -16.97
C GLY A 48 -3.56 -2.99 -17.14
N HIS A 49 -2.78 -2.76 -16.07
CA HIS A 49 -1.34 -2.96 -16.15
C HIS A 49 -1.02 -4.46 -16.07
N PRO A 50 -0.12 -4.96 -16.94
CA PRO A 50 0.19 -6.40 -16.95
C PRO A 50 0.80 -6.92 -15.66
N ASP A 51 1.49 -6.07 -14.90
CA ASP A 51 2.13 -6.46 -13.66
C ASP A 51 1.39 -5.95 -12.43
N ALA A 52 0.12 -5.59 -12.57
CA ALA A 52 -0.64 -4.99 -11.47
C ALA A 52 -0.57 -5.81 -10.19
N GLU A 53 -0.87 -7.11 -10.30
CA GLU A 53 -0.90 -7.98 -9.12
C GLU A 53 0.46 -8.05 -8.45
N LEU A 54 1.52 -8.20 -9.25
CA LEU A 54 2.87 -8.26 -8.71
C LEU A 54 3.24 -6.98 -7.97
N LEU A 55 2.93 -5.83 -8.57
CA LEU A 55 3.27 -4.55 -7.97
C LEU A 55 2.51 -4.33 -6.67
N LEU A 56 1.23 -4.68 -6.65
CA LEU A 56 0.42 -4.53 -5.45
C LEU A 56 0.95 -5.42 -4.31
N TRP A 57 1.30 -6.66 -4.62
CA TRP A 57 1.80 -7.56 -3.59
C TRP A 57 3.17 -7.14 -3.07
N ARG A 58 4.03 -6.57 -3.91
CA ARG A 58 5.30 -6.03 -3.44
C ARG A 58 5.07 -4.93 -2.41
N GLY A 59 4.12 -4.06 -2.68
CA GLY A 59 3.78 -2.99 -1.74
C GLY A 59 3.24 -3.54 -0.43
N VAL A 60 2.36 -4.52 -0.51
CA VAL A 60 1.78 -5.16 0.68
C VAL A 60 2.89 -5.76 1.56
N GLU A 61 3.82 -6.48 0.94
CA GLU A 61 4.90 -7.11 1.70
C GLU A 61 5.80 -6.09 2.38
N MET A 62 6.11 -4.98 1.70
CA MET A 62 6.91 -3.92 2.30
C MET A 62 6.21 -3.29 3.49
N VAL A 63 4.91 -3.04 3.34
CA VAL A 63 4.14 -2.44 4.43
C VAL A 63 4.11 -3.37 5.64
N GLU A 64 3.95 -4.67 5.41
CA GLU A 64 3.93 -5.63 6.51
C GLU A 64 5.24 -5.62 7.29
N ILE A 65 6.36 -5.60 6.59
CA ILE A 65 7.67 -5.57 7.24
C ILE A 65 7.84 -4.27 8.03
N LEU A 66 7.52 -3.15 7.41
CA LEU A 66 7.72 -1.86 8.05
C LEU A 66 6.77 -1.63 9.23
N SER A 67 5.56 -2.17 9.16
CA SER A 67 4.62 -2.04 10.28
C SER A 67 5.13 -2.79 11.50
N MET A 68 5.87 -3.89 11.31
CA MET A 68 6.48 -4.61 12.41
C MET A 68 7.58 -3.81 13.07
N LEU A 69 8.13 -2.82 12.37
CA LEU A 69 9.16 -1.93 12.89
C LEU A 69 8.58 -0.63 13.44
N ASN A 70 7.26 -0.54 13.53
CA ASN A 70 6.55 0.63 14.06
C ASN A 70 6.85 1.91 13.30
N MET A 71 6.95 1.81 11.98
CA MET A 71 7.17 2.99 11.14
C MET A 71 5.91 3.83 11.05
N ASP A 72 6.08 5.13 10.76
CA ASP A 72 4.94 6.04 10.70
C ASP A 72 4.09 5.81 9.44
N ILE A 73 2.91 6.45 9.42
CA ILE A 73 1.96 6.23 8.33
C ILE A 73 2.51 6.69 6.98
N GLU A 74 3.26 7.77 6.95
CA GLU A 74 3.82 8.26 5.70
C GLU A 74 4.81 7.27 5.11
N THR A 75 5.61 6.63 5.95
CA THR A 75 6.52 5.59 5.51
C THR A 75 5.76 4.39 4.94
N LEU A 76 4.65 4.02 5.59
CA LEU A 76 3.84 2.91 5.10
C LEU A 76 3.18 3.24 3.76
N GLN A 77 2.71 4.49 3.59
CA GLN A 77 2.14 4.92 2.32
C GLN A 77 3.20 4.89 1.21
N ALA A 78 4.41 5.37 1.53
CA ALA A 78 5.50 5.35 0.57
C ALA A 78 5.86 3.94 0.15
N ALA A 79 5.87 3.01 1.09
CA ALA A 79 6.17 1.61 0.80
C ALA A 79 5.15 1.01 -0.15
N LEU A 80 3.88 1.33 0.05
CA LEU A 80 2.82 0.81 -0.80
C LEU A 80 2.92 1.36 -2.23
N LEU A 81 3.35 2.61 -2.36
CA LEU A 81 3.44 3.30 -3.63
C LEU A 81 4.76 3.07 -4.37
N PHE A 82 5.81 2.68 -3.64
CA PHE A 82 7.14 2.56 -4.24
C PHE A 82 7.17 1.64 -5.48
N PRO A 83 6.57 0.45 -5.46
CA PRO A 83 6.62 -0.41 -6.65
C PRO A 83 5.98 0.23 -7.87
N LEU A 84 4.94 1.03 -7.67
CA LEU A 84 4.27 1.73 -8.76
C LEU A 84 5.18 2.82 -9.35
N ALA A 85 5.86 3.56 -8.50
CA ALA A 85 6.78 4.60 -8.95
C ALA A 85 7.98 3.98 -9.65
N ASP A 86 8.50 2.88 -9.11
CA ASP A 86 9.66 2.20 -9.68
C ASP A 86 9.35 1.63 -11.06
N ALA A 87 8.11 1.21 -11.28
CA ALA A 87 7.68 0.66 -12.57
C ALA A 87 7.10 1.72 -13.51
N ASP A 88 7.20 3.00 -13.12
CA ASP A 88 6.69 4.13 -13.92
C ASP A 88 5.19 4.07 -14.18
N VAL A 89 4.44 3.41 -13.30
CA VAL A 89 2.99 3.39 -13.38
C VAL A 89 2.43 4.77 -13.02
N VAL A 90 3.09 5.45 -12.11
CA VAL A 90 2.73 6.80 -11.68
C VAL A 90 3.95 7.69 -11.73
N THR A 91 3.72 8.99 -11.97
CA THR A 91 4.80 9.97 -11.98
C THR A 91 4.88 10.68 -10.64
N GLU A 92 6.01 11.34 -10.40
CA GLU A 92 6.21 12.08 -9.16
C GLU A 92 5.15 13.17 -8.98
N ASP A 93 4.82 13.88 -10.06
CA ASP A 93 3.84 14.97 -9.98
C ASP A 93 2.46 14.46 -9.60
N VAL A 94 2.05 13.33 -10.17
CA VAL A 94 0.76 12.73 -9.87
C VAL A 94 0.72 12.26 -8.43
N LEU A 95 1.80 11.65 -7.95
CA LEU A 95 1.89 11.21 -6.57
C LEU A 95 1.80 12.39 -5.59
N ARG A 96 2.50 13.48 -5.93
CA ARG A 96 2.51 14.65 -5.05
C ARG A 96 1.10 15.21 -4.86
N GLU A 97 0.31 15.21 -5.93
CA GLU A 97 -1.08 15.68 -5.84
C GLU A 97 -1.95 14.74 -5.03
N SER A 98 -1.69 13.46 -5.08
CA SER A 98 -2.53 12.45 -4.44
C SER A 98 -2.21 12.26 -2.97
N VAL A 99 -0.93 12.18 -2.61
CA VAL A 99 -0.53 11.80 -1.25
C VAL A 99 0.36 12.84 -0.57
N GLY A 100 0.77 13.87 -1.30
CA GLY A 100 1.54 14.97 -0.72
C GLY A 100 3.04 14.78 -0.81
N GLN A 101 3.73 15.90 -0.59
CA GLN A 101 5.19 15.97 -0.77
C GLN A 101 5.94 15.11 0.25
N SER A 102 5.42 15.01 1.48
CA SER A 102 6.10 14.24 2.51
C SER A 102 6.26 12.78 2.12
N VAL A 103 5.19 12.20 1.54
CA VAL A 103 5.24 10.80 1.11
C VAL A 103 6.14 10.65 -0.11
N VAL A 104 6.04 11.59 -1.06
CA VAL A 104 6.87 11.55 -2.27
C VAL A 104 8.35 11.59 -1.93
N ALA A 105 8.72 12.41 -0.95
CA ALA A 105 10.11 12.52 -0.53
C ALA A 105 10.66 11.20 0.01
N LEU A 106 9.81 10.37 0.63
CA LEU A 106 10.24 9.08 1.14
C LEU A 106 10.44 8.05 0.02
N ILE A 107 9.74 8.22 -1.11
CA ILE A 107 9.87 7.31 -2.25
C ILE A 107 11.16 7.60 -3.01
N HIS A 108 11.51 8.85 -3.14
CA HIS A 108 12.68 9.31 -3.89
C HIS A 108 13.73 9.88 -2.96
#